data_97007dd8f69c6338811e85a05b3cb68a
#
_entry.id   97007dd8f69c6338811e85a05b3cb68a
#
_cell.length_a   1.000
_cell.length_b   1.000
_cell.length_c   1.000
_cell.angle_alpha   90.00
_cell.angle_beta   90.00
_cell.angle_gamma   90.00
#
_symmetry.space_group_name_H-M   'P 1'
#
loop_
_entity.id
_entity.type
_entity.pdbx_description
1 polymer ?
#
loop_
_entity_poly.entity_id
_entity_poly.type
_entity_poly.pdbx_seq_one_letter_code
_entity_poly.pdbx_strand_id
1 'polypeptide(L)'
;PIWIIWHLCRASLGSTLAHSDVRQEQSEALTRAVLDYVEGIGIAKTFNLLGERSAQLTDNFARSRKVSIEFEESQAPWMRALYLVCGLGSVLIIPLSLWLYGRGQLSITFLLGVLLFVFDLFGPIKALYSQATRLTVMNACMDRIEAVLAQPELPDRGREALPKAGSAPEVEFRNVTFAYGEKEVLHDVSFTLEKNRMLALVGPSGGGKSTVANLLSRFWDVKQGQVLVRGRDIRDIPLSDLMDQISMVFQRVYLFQDTVYNNIAMGRTDATREEVYEAARKARCYDFIMELPDGFDTVIGEGGASLSGGERQRISIARCILKDAPIVILDEATASVDADNESYIQEAITQLCRGKTLLVIAHRLNTIRHADEILVIDQGRIVQAGDHDKLMAEEGIY
;
A
#
# COMPACT_ATOMS: atom_id res chain seq x y z
N PRO A 1 -14.79 45.47 21.49
CA PRO A 1 -13.86 44.97 20.50
C PRO A 1 -13.76 43.43 20.50
N ILE A 2 -13.58 42.78 21.65
CA ILE A 2 -13.39 41.30 21.76
C ILE A 2 -14.58 40.51 21.13
N TRP A 3 -15.80 40.95 21.36
CA TRP A 3 -17.01 40.34 20.78
C TRP A 3 -17.02 40.42 19.23
N ILE A 4 -16.61 41.54 18.66
CA ILE A 4 -16.46 41.71 17.19
C ILE A 4 -15.40 40.77 16.65
N ILE A 5 -14.24 40.70 17.29
CA ILE A 5 -13.14 39.81 16.90
C ILE A 5 -13.60 38.35 16.94
N TRP A 6 -14.33 37.95 18.00
CA TRP A 6 -14.87 36.58 18.13
C TRP A 6 -15.84 36.23 16.99
N HIS A 7 -16.74 37.14 16.62
CA HIS A 7 -17.68 36.92 15.49
C HIS A 7 -16.98 36.88 14.15
N LEU A 8 -15.96 37.72 13.92
CA LEU A 8 -15.13 37.67 12.72
C LEU A 8 -14.37 36.34 12.61
N CYS A 9 -13.76 35.88 13.69
CA CYS A 9 -13.05 34.60 13.71
C CYS A 9 -14.01 33.42 13.44
N ARG A 10 -15.21 33.42 14.04
CA ARG A 10 -16.19 32.37 13.84
C ARG A 10 -16.72 32.33 12.39
N ALA A 11 -17.01 33.47 11.81
CA ALA A 11 -17.48 33.57 10.42
C ALA A 11 -16.38 33.15 9.42
N SER A 12 -15.16 33.57 9.67
CA SER A 12 -13.98 33.16 8.90
C SER A 12 -13.78 31.65 8.95
N LEU A 13 -13.87 31.03 10.14
CA LEU A 13 -13.70 29.58 10.30
C LEU A 13 -14.74 28.79 9.47
N GLY A 14 -15.98 29.24 9.46
CA GLY A 14 -17.02 28.62 8.59
C GLY A 14 -16.71 28.71 7.11
N SER A 15 -16.19 29.84 6.64
CA SER A 15 -15.75 30.03 5.26
C SER A 15 -14.53 29.16 4.92
N THR A 16 -13.58 29.05 5.84
CA THR A 16 -12.37 28.22 5.68
C THR A 16 -12.72 26.77 5.52
N LEU A 17 -13.60 26.23 6.36
CA LEU A 17 -14.04 24.84 6.31
C LEU A 17 -14.72 24.53 4.96
N ALA A 18 -15.65 25.38 4.51
CA ALA A 18 -16.38 25.15 3.28
C ALA A 18 -15.49 25.11 2.00
N HIS A 19 -14.38 25.84 1.99
CA HIS A 19 -13.47 25.89 0.83
C HIS A 19 -12.24 24.97 0.97
N SER A 20 -11.95 24.51 2.18
CA SER A 20 -10.80 23.63 2.45
C SER A 20 -10.94 22.28 1.75
N ASP A 21 -12.13 21.67 1.78
CA ASP A 21 -12.39 20.37 1.18
C ASP A 21 -12.21 20.39 -0.33
N VAL A 22 -12.75 21.42 -1.00
CA VAL A 22 -12.61 21.60 -2.46
C VAL A 22 -11.15 21.80 -2.84
N ARG A 23 -10.40 22.61 -2.09
CA ARG A 23 -8.97 22.83 -2.31
C ARG A 23 -8.19 21.54 -2.18
N GLN A 24 -8.52 20.76 -1.19
CA GLN A 24 -7.85 19.49 -0.90
C GLN A 24 -8.13 18.45 -1.98
N GLU A 25 -9.37 18.29 -2.42
CA GLU A 25 -9.76 17.40 -3.51
C GLU A 25 -9.02 17.75 -4.82
N GLN A 26 -8.89 19.05 -5.13
CA GLN A 26 -8.11 19.50 -6.28
C GLN A 26 -6.61 19.25 -6.14
N SER A 27 -6.05 19.36 -4.94
CA SER A 27 -4.65 19.01 -4.66
C SER A 27 -4.38 17.53 -4.89
N GLU A 28 -5.31 16.65 -4.50
CA GLU A 28 -5.22 15.21 -4.76
C GLU A 28 -5.37 14.87 -6.22
N ALA A 29 -6.31 15.53 -6.92
CA ALA A 29 -6.48 15.36 -8.34
C ALA A 29 -5.22 15.78 -9.12
N LEU A 30 -4.58 16.89 -8.70
CA LEU A 30 -3.31 17.33 -9.28
C LEU A 30 -2.19 16.32 -9.02
N THR A 31 -2.05 15.82 -7.79
CA THR A 31 -1.02 14.82 -7.44
C THR A 31 -1.20 13.55 -8.29
N ARG A 32 -2.43 13.05 -8.41
CA ARG A 32 -2.73 11.89 -9.27
C ARG A 32 -2.37 12.16 -10.74
N ALA A 33 -2.71 13.34 -11.28
CA ALA A 33 -2.39 13.69 -12.65
C ALA A 33 -0.87 13.82 -12.91
N VAL A 34 -0.11 14.33 -11.92
CA VAL A 34 1.36 14.40 -12.00
C VAL A 34 1.96 12.99 -12.00
N LEU A 35 1.52 12.09 -11.10
CA LEU A 35 2.00 10.71 -11.04
C LEU A 35 1.68 9.96 -12.35
N ASP A 36 0.44 10.05 -12.84
CA ASP A 36 0.03 9.44 -14.11
C ASP A 36 0.86 9.95 -15.30
N TYR A 37 1.17 11.25 -15.32
CA TYR A 37 2.04 11.83 -16.35
C TYR A 37 3.48 11.32 -16.27
N VAL A 38 4.06 11.26 -15.07
CA VAL A 38 5.44 10.81 -14.86
C VAL A 38 5.57 9.33 -15.19
N GLU A 39 4.65 8.49 -14.72
CA GLU A 39 4.65 7.05 -15.02
C GLU A 39 4.40 6.78 -16.50
N GLY A 40 3.49 7.54 -17.12
CA GLY A 40 3.10 7.39 -18.51
C GLY A 40 3.97 8.14 -19.53
N ILE A 41 5.00 8.90 -19.14
CA ILE A 41 5.74 9.79 -20.05
C ILE A 41 6.46 9.03 -21.18
N GLY A 42 6.93 7.83 -20.92
CA GLY A 42 7.55 6.96 -21.91
C GLY A 42 6.57 6.58 -23.02
N ILE A 43 5.36 6.18 -22.64
CA ILE A 43 4.26 5.84 -23.56
C ILE A 43 3.82 7.09 -24.33
N ALA A 44 3.57 8.20 -23.63
CA ALA A 44 3.16 9.46 -24.25
C ALA A 44 4.17 9.94 -25.30
N LYS A 45 5.47 9.78 -25.04
CA LYS A 45 6.55 10.09 -25.99
C LYS A 45 6.55 9.15 -27.18
N THR A 46 6.45 7.85 -26.96
CA THR A 46 6.49 6.83 -28.02
C THR A 46 5.32 6.97 -29.01
N PHE A 47 4.14 7.31 -28.50
CA PHE A 47 2.93 7.49 -29.32
C PHE A 47 2.67 8.95 -29.73
N ASN A 48 3.63 9.85 -29.51
CA ASN A 48 3.54 11.29 -29.84
C ASN A 48 2.34 12.01 -29.19
N LEU A 49 1.96 11.60 -27.99
CA LEU A 49 0.82 12.16 -27.23
C LEU A 49 1.26 13.21 -26.19
N LEU A 50 2.52 13.65 -26.22
CA LEU A 50 3.05 14.60 -25.24
C LEU A 50 2.25 15.91 -25.20
N GLY A 51 1.78 16.41 -26.36
CA GLY A 51 0.95 17.62 -26.44
C GLY A 51 -0.37 17.49 -25.68
N GLU A 52 -1.12 16.43 -25.91
CA GLU A 52 -2.43 16.18 -25.26
C GLU A 52 -2.29 15.91 -23.76
N ARG A 53 -1.35 15.06 -23.37
CA ARG A 53 -1.10 14.74 -21.95
C ARG A 53 -0.56 15.93 -21.19
N SER A 54 0.33 16.71 -21.81
CA SER A 54 0.82 17.97 -21.24
C SER A 54 -0.30 19.00 -21.09
N ALA A 55 -1.25 19.09 -22.04
CA ALA A 55 -2.41 19.96 -21.94
C ALA A 55 -3.33 19.58 -20.78
N GLN A 56 -3.60 18.27 -20.56
CA GLN A 56 -4.37 17.78 -19.42
C GLN A 56 -3.70 18.13 -18.09
N LEU A 57 -2.37 17.94 -17.99
CA LEU A 57 -1.61 18.30 -16.81
C LEU A 57 -1.66 19.81 -16.56
N THR A 58 -1.46 20.62 -17.60
CA THR A 58 -1.53 22.09 -17.54
C THR A 58 -2.92 22.56 -17.10
N ASP A 59 -3.99 21.93 -17.57
CA ASP A 59 -5.36 22.22 -17.14
C ASP A 59 -5.59 21.88 -15.66
N ASN A 60 -5.07 20.75 -15.17
CA ASN A 60 -5.12 20.43 -13.73
C ASN A 60 -4.35 21.46 -12.90
N PHE A 61 -3.18 21.94 -13.36
CA PHE A 61 -2.46 23.05 -12.69
C PHE A 61 -3.29 24.33 -12.68
N ALA A 62 -3.92 24.66 -13.81
CA ALA A 62 -4.75 25.87 -13.93
C ALA A 62 -5.97 25.80 -12.98
N ARG A 63 -6.63 24.64 -12.89
CA ARG A 63 -7.74 24.42 -11.95
C ARG A 63 -7.28 24.51 -10.50
N SER A 64 -6.19 23.85 -10.13
CA SER A 64 -5.62 23.89 -8.77
C SER A 64 -5.23 25.32 -8.38
N ARG A 65 -4.61 26.07 -9.31
CA ARG A 65 -4.32 27.49 -9.13
C ARG A 65 -5.60 28.31 -8.89
N LYS A 66 -6.64 28.11 -9.71
CA LYS A 66 -7.90 28.82 -9.59
C LYS A 66 -8.55 28.58 -8.23
N VAL A 67 -8.69 27.32 -7.82
CA VAL A 67 -9.26 26.96 -6.51
C VAL A 67 -8.43 27.52 -5.35
N SER A 68 -7.09 27.53 -5.48
CA SER A 68 -6.22 28.12 -4.45
C SER A 68 -6.41 29.63 -4.35
N ILE A 69 -6.57 30.35 -5.48
CA ILE A 69 -6.85 31.79 -5.50
C ILE A 69 -8.23 32.07 -4.88
N GLU A 70 -9.26 31.32 -5.27
CA GLU A 70 -10.61 31.47 -4.71
C GLU A 70 -10.64 31.24 -3.18
N PHE A 71 -9.86 30.26 -2.70
CA PHE A 71 -9.68 30.04 -1.26
C PHE A 71 -9.06 31.28 -0.58
N GLU A 72 -7.95 31.81 -1.11
CA GLU A 72 -7.28 32.99 -0.54
C GLU A 72 -8.20 34.23 -0.62
N GLU A 73 -8.91 34.43 -1.74
CA GLU A 73 -9.87 35.52 -1.89
C GLU A 73 -11.05 35.42 -0.89
N SER A 74 -11.48 34.23 -0.55
CA SER A 74 -12.54 33.99 0.46
C SER A 74 -12.06 34.36 1.87
N GLN A 75 -10.77 34.23 2.17
CA GLN A 75 -10.17 34.57 3.47
C GLN A 75 -9.80 36.05 3.59
N ALA A 76 -9.42 36.69 2.48
CA ALA A 76 -8.92 38.05 2.46
C ALA A 76 -9.83 39.10 3.15
N PRO A 77 -11.17 39.12 2.94
CA PRO A 77 -12.06 40.10 3.57
C PRO A 77 -12.07 39.98 5.11
N TRP A 78 -12.05 38.77 5.63
CA TRP A 78 -12.04 38.51 7.06
C TRP A 78 -10.75 38.96 7.71
N MET A 79 -9.63 38.69 7.04
CA MET A 79 -8.31 39.14 7.49
C MET A 79 -8.21 40.66 7.47
N ARG A 80 -8.66 41.31 6.38
CA ARG A 80 -8.71 42.78 6.27
C ARG A 80 -9.56 43.40 7.39
N ALA A 81 -10.74 42.84 7.66
CA ALA A 81 -11.63 43.29 8.73
C ALA A 81 -10.94 43.19 10.10
N LEU A 82 -10.27 42.08 10.39
CA LEU A 82 -9.52 41.87 11.62
C LEU A 82 -8.40 42.94 11.78
N TYR A 83 -7.61 43.15 10.72
CA TYR A 83 -6.54 44.13 10.75
C TYR A 83 -7.07 45.57 10.94
N LEU A 84 -8.21 45.91 10.30
CA LEU A 84 -8.86 47.22 10.47
C LEU A 84 -9.35 47.40 11.91
N VAL A 85 -10.02 46.43 12.49
CA VAL A 85 -10.51 46.49 13.91
C VAL A 85 -9.33 46.65 14.88
N CYS A 86 -8.27 45.87 14.71
CA CYS A 86 -7.07 45.96 15.53
C CYS A 86 -6.37 47.32 15.34
N GLY A 87 -6.25 47.80 14.09
CA GLY A 87 -5.65 49.08 13.78
C GLY A 87 -6.43 50.27 14.39
N LEU A 88 -7.74 50.28 14.25
CA LEU A 88 -8.62 51.28 14.89
C LEU A 88 -8.48 51.26 16.42
N GLY A 89 -8.39 50.05 17.00
CA GLY A 89 -8.09 49.90 18.44
C GLY A 89 -6.81 50.58 18.85
N SER A 90 -5.72 50.36 18.12
CA SER A 90 -4.42 51.01 18.39
C SER A 90 -4.51 52.54 18.23
N VAL A 91 -5.16 53.01 17.16
CA VAL A 91 -5.33 54.46 16.91
C VAL A 91 -6.18 55.13 18.02
N LEU A 92 -7.19 54.47 18.58
CA LEU A 92 -7.99 55.01 19.68
C LEU A 92 -7.28 55.03 21.03
N ILE A 93 -6.39 54.07 21.29
CA ILE A 93 -5.62 54.00 22.55
C ILE A 93 -4.67 55.19 22.69
N ILE A 94 -4.07 55.66 21.60
CA ILE A 94 -3.09 56.79 21.62
C ILE A 94 -3.75 58.06 22.13
N PRO A 95 -4.81 58.61 21.53
CA PRO A 95 -5.42 59.87 22.03
C PRO A 95 -6.07 59.73 23.42
N LEU A 96 -6.59 58.52 23.72
CA LEU A 96 -7.11 58.26 25.05
C LEU A 96 -6.00 58.30 26.11
N SER A 97 -4.87 57.71 25.86
CA SER A 97 -3.73 57.71 26.78
C SER A 97 -3.15 59.12 26.97
N LEU A 98 -3.06 59.93 25.89
CA LEU A 98 -2.64 61.32 25.95
C LEU A 98 -3.63 62.19 26.75
N TRP A 99 -4.92 61.97 26.56
CA TRP A 99 -5.97 62.70 27.32
C TRP A 99 -5.92 62.36 28.82
N LEU A 100 -5.75 61.09 29.18
CA LEU A 100 -5.62 60.65 30.57
C LEU A 100 -4.32 61.22 31.21
N TYR A 101 -3.23 61.28 30.46
CA TYR A 101 -2.01 61.94 30.91
C TYR A 101 -2.19 63.44 31.17
N GLY A 102 -2.89 64.14 30.27
CA GLY A 102 -3.19 65.55 30.44
C GLY A 102 -4.09 65.86 31.67
N ARG A 103 -4.87 64.86 32.12
CA ARG A 103 -5.65 64.91 33.36
C ARG A 103 -4.87 64.50 34.62
N GLY A 104 -3.61 64.17 34.49
CA GLY A 104 -2.80 63.72 35.63
C GLY A 104 -3.13 62.33 36.15
N GLN A 105 -3.92 61.55 35.41
CA GLN A 105 -4.33 60.19 35.79
C GLN A 105 -3.31 59.12 35.36
N LEU A 106 -2.36 59.47 34.49
CA LEU A 106 -1.30 58.59 34.03
C LEU A 106 0.08 59.22 34.25
N SER A 107 1.08 58.41 34.64
CA SER A 107 2.48 58.86 34.69
C SER A 107 3.08 58.91 33.29
N ILE A 108 4.12 59.73 33.11
CA ILE A 108 4.87 59.79 31.85
C ILE A 108 5.49 58.44 31.47
N THR A 109 5.97 57.71 32.47
CA THR A 109 6.55 56.37 32.27
C THR A 109 5.52 55.38 31.67
N PHE A 110 4.27 55.44 32.20
CA PHE A 110 3.18 54.57 31.69
C PHE A 110 2.76 54.99 30.28
N LEU A 111 2.66 56.29 29.99
CA LEU A 111 2.35 56.80 28.66
C LEU A 111 3.40 56.32 27.64
N LEU A 112 4.70 56.43 27.97
CA LEU A 112 5.76 55.95 27.08
C LEU A 112 5.66 54.46 26.86
N GLY A 113 5.32 53.65 27.89
CA GLY A 113 5.06 52.22 27.76
C GLY A 113 3.90 51.92 26.79
N VAL A 114 2.78 52.64 26.91
CA VAL A 114 1.63 52.48 26.00
C VAL A 114 2.02 52.81 24.56
N LEU A 115 2.75 53.92 24.34
CA LEU A 115 3.15 54.31 22.99
C LEU A 115 4.12 53.31 22.33
N LEU A 116 4.97 52.68 23.13
CA LEU A 116 5.88 51.64 22.64
C LEU A 116 5.18 50.34 22.28
N PHE A 117 4.21 49.92 23.11
CA PHE A 117 3.56 48.60 22.96
C PHE A 117 2.24 48.59 22.19
N VAL A 118 1.61 49.75 21.91
CA VAL A 118 0.30 49.86 21.31
C VAL A 118 0.18 49.16 19.95
N PHE A 119 1.24 49.19 19.16
CA PHE A 119 1.27 48.57 17.84
C PHE A 119 1.44 47.04 17.89
N ASP A 120 2.05 46.52 18.96
CA ASP A 120 2.27 45.10 19.16
C ASP A 120 1.16 44.43 20.01
N LEU A 121 0.34 45.26 20.68
CA LEU A 121 -0.75 44.80 21.58
C LEU A 121 -1.66 43.76 20.96
N PHE A 122 -1.95 43.87 19.67
CA PHE A 122 -2.82 42.95 18.91
C PHE A 122 -2.05 41.87 18.15
N GLY A 123 -0.72 41.82 18.26
CA GLY A 123 0.15 40.83 17.62
C GLY A 123 -0.27 39.41 17.93
N PRO A 124 -0.47 38.99 19.21
CA PRO A 124 -0.91 37.67 19.59
C PRO A 124 -2.26 37.25 18.97
N ILE A 125 -3.21 38.21 18.86
CA ILE A 125 -4.54 37.94 18.26
C ILE A 125 -4.40 37.65 16.76
N LYS A 126 -3.59 38.44 16.04
CA LYS A 126 -3.30 38.21 14.62
C LYS A 126 -2.59 36.88 14.38
N ALA A 127 -1.62 36.56 15.25
CA ALA A 127 -0.93 35.28 15.21
C ALA A 127 -1.89 34.09 15.48
N LEU A 128 -2.75 34.19 16.46
CA LEU A 128 -3.76 33.17 16.77
C LEU A 128 -4.69 32.91 15.57
N TYR A 129 -5.14 33.97 14.90
CA TYR A 129 -5.98 33.84 13.71
C TYR A 129 -5.26 33.08 12.59
N SER A 130 -3.99 33.43 12.32
CA SER A 130 -3.17 32.73 11.33
C SER A 130 -2.97 31.25 11.68
N GLN A 131 -2.77 30.94 12.96
CA GLN A 131 -2.61 29.56 13.42
C GLN A 131 -3.92 28.77 13.39
N ALA A 132 -5.07 29.40 13.62
CA ALA A 132 -6.36 28.73 13.55
C ALA A 132 -6.63 28.10 12.15
N THR A 133 -6.25 28.80 11.08
CA THR A 133 -6.35 28.25 9.72
C THR A 133 -5.46 27.02 9.52
N ARG A 134 -4.22 27.07 10.06
CA ARG A 134 -3.30 25.91 10.03
C ARG A 134 -3.85 24.72 10.81
N LEU A 135 -4.43 24.95 11.99
CA LEU A 135 -5.03 23.88 12.79
C LEU A 135 -6.17 23.19 12.05
N THR A 136 -6.96 23.93 11.28
CA THR A 136 -8.06 23.34 10.47
C THR A 136 -7.50 22.37 9.42
N VAL A 137 -6.43 22.75 8.71
CA VAL A 137 -5.77 21.86 7.74
C VAL A 137 -5.15 20.64 8.44
N MET A 138 -4.51 20.85 9.59
CA MET A 138 -3.93 19.75 10.38
C MET A 138 -5.01 18.77 10.85
N ASN A 139 -6.17 19.24 11.34
CA ASN A 139 -7.27 18.37 11.75
C ASN A 139 -7.76 17.53 10.56
N ALA A 140 -7.96 18.13 9.39
CA ALA A 140 -8.35 17.38 8.20
C ALA A 140 -7.33 16.30 7.80
N CYS A 141 -6.02 16.55 7.99
CA CYS A 141 -5.00 15.53 7.81
C CYS A 141 -5.09 14.43 8.88
N MET A 142 -5.33 14.80 10.15
CA MET A 142 -5.50 13.84 11.25
C MET A 142 -6.72 12.94 11.05
N ASP A 143 -7.86 13.50 10.64
CA ASP A 143 -9.09 12.74 10.34
C ASP A 143 -8.84 11.66 9.28
N ARG A 144 -7.96 11.94 8.31
CA ARG A 144 -7.56 10.96 7.28
C ARG A 144 -6.66 9.87 7.82
N ILE A 145 -5.68 10.25 8.65
CA ILE A 145 -4.83 9.26 9.32
C ILE A 145 -5.70 8.35 10.18
N GLU A 146 -6.63 8.93 10.96
CA GLU A 146 -7.58 8.16 11.76
C GLU A 146 -8.47 7.26 10.89
N ALA A 147 -8.94 7.73 9.74
CA ALA A 147 -9.74 6.93 8.82
C ALA A 147 -8.97 5.72 8.26
N VAL A 148 -7.65 5.86 8.03
CA VAL A 148 -6.80 4.73 7.63
C VAL A 148 -6.55 3.78 8.80
N LEU A 149 -6.24 4.32 9.99
CA LEU A 149 -5.98 3.52 11.19
C LEU A 149 -7.25 2.83 11.72
N ALA A 150 -8.43 3.41 11.46
CA ALA A 150 -9.72 2.83 11.81
C ALA A 150 -10.20 1.74 10.84
N GLN A 151 -9.47 1.47 9.75
CA GLN A 151 -9.81 0.34 8.89
C GLN A 151 -9.78 -0.95 9.71
N PRO A 152 -10.83 -1.77 9.64
CA PRO A 152 -10.87 -3.00 10.40
C PRO A 152 -9.74 -3.93 9.95
N GLU A 153 -8.89 -4.29 10.88
CA GLU A 153 -7.90 -5.32 10.67
C GLU A 153 -8.59 -6.68 10.52
N LEU A 154 -7.95 -7.59 9.80
CA LEU A 154 -8.41 -8.97 9.72
C LEU A 154 -8.38 -9.56 11.15
N PRO A 155 -9.52 -10.07 11.68
CA PRO A 155 -9.56 -10.50 13.07
C PRO A 155 -8.71 -11.76 13.28
N ASP A 156 -7.58 -11.61 13.98
CA ASP A 156 -6.77 -12.76 14.43
C ASP A 156 -7.35 -13.32 15.75
N ARG A 157 -8.40 -14.12 15.63
CA ARG A 157 -9.06 -14.78 16.76
C ARG A 157 -8.64 -16.23 16.93
N GLY A 158 -7.78 -16.73 16.06
CA GLY A 158 -7.29 -18.11 16.08
C GLY A 158 -6.57 -18.41 17.38
N ARG A 159 -6.93 -19.51 18.03
CA ARG A 159 -6.28 -20.01 19.26
C ARG A 159 -6.03 -21.49 19.22
N GLU A 160 -6.40 -22.14 18.11
CA GLU A 160 -6.26 -23.57 17.98
C GLU A 160 -4.93 -23.89 17.30
N ALA A 161 -4.17 -24.78 17.93
CA ALA A 161 -2.90 -25.23 17.36
C ALA A 161 -3.15 -25.95 16.02
N LEU A 162 -2.26 -25.72 15.06
CA LEU A 162 -2.31 -26.40 13.78
C LEU A 162 -2.12 -27.91 13.98
N PRO A 163 -2.99 -28.78 13.45
CA PRO A 163 -2.83 -30.22 13.55
C PRO A 163 -1.53 -30.68 12.88
N LYS A 164 -0.92 -31.72 13.44
CA LYS A 164 0.20 -32.39 12.79
C LYS A 164 -0.31 -32.99 11.46
N ALA A 165 0.58 -33.06 10.46
CA ALA A 165 0.25 -33.71 9.20
C ALA A 165 -0.20 -35.17 9.45
N GLY A 166 -1.39 -35.49 9.02
CA GLY A 166 -2.06 -36.76 9.30
C GLY A 166 -2.88 -37.27 8.11
N SER A 167 -4.07 -37.80 8.39
CA SER A 167 -4.99 -38.36 7.37
C SER A 167 -5.84 -37.32 6.63
N ALA A 168 -5.79 -36.05 7.03
CA ALA A 168 -6.50 -34.96 6.34
C ALA A 168 -5.62 -34.38 5.23
N PRO A 169 -6.24 -33.86 4.13
CA PRO A 169 -5.53 -33.11 3.11
C PRO A 169 -4.72 -31.96 3.69
N GLU A 170 -3.60 -31.61 3.08
CA GLU A 170 -2.78 -30.50 3.54
C GLU A 170 -3.52 -29.17 3.40
N VAL A 171 -4.25 -28.98 2.26
CA VAL A 171 -5.14 -27.85 2.01
C VAL A 171 -6.47 -28.33 1.49
N GLU A 172 -7.57 -27.72 1.93
CA GLU A 172 -8.90 -28.03 1.43
C GLU A 172 -9.74 -26.75 1.34
N PHE A 173 -10.38 -26.54 0.20
CA PHE A 173 -11.41 -25.53 -0.02
C PHE A 173 -12.76 -26.21 -0.03
N ARG A 174 -13.71 -25.74 0.79
CA ARG A 174 -15.08 -26.29 0.88
C ARG A 174 -16.09 -25.20 0.57
N ASN A 175 -16.76 -25.32 -0.60
CA ASN A 175 -17.84 -24.44 -1.05
C ASN A 175 -17.50 -22.95 -0.89
N VAL A 176 -16.27 -22.55 -1.27
CA VAL A 176 -15.76 -21.21 -1.05
C VAL A 176 -16.37 -20.23 -2.03
N THR A 177 -17.07 -19.24 -1.49
CA THR A 177 -17.53 -18.06 -2.24
C THR A 177 -16.85 -16.81 -1.67
N PHE A 178 -16.34 -15.95 -2.55
CA PHE A 178 -15.60 -14.77 -2.18
C PHE A 178 -15.88 -13.57 -3.08
N ALA A 179 -15.87 -12.38 -2.48
CA ALA A 179 -16.02 -11.09 -3.17
C ALA A 179 -15.05 -10.05 -2.63
N TYR A 180 -14.45 -9.25 -3.52
CA TYR A 180 -13.79 -8.00 -3.16
C TYR A 180 -14.84 -6.89 -3.11
N GLY A 181 -15.23 -6.49 -1.89
CA GLY A 181 -16.37 -5.59 -1.70
C GLY A 181 -17.67 -6.22 -2.21
N GLU A 182 -18.32 -5.59 -3.19
CA GLU A 182 -19.56 -6.08 -3.79
C GLU A 182 -19.34 -7.02 -4.98
N LYS A 183 -18.13 -7.04 -5.56
CA LYS A 183 -17.82 -7.84 -6.75
C LYS A 183 -17.46 -9.27 -6.36
N GLU A 184 -18.34 -10.22 -6.62
CA GLU A 184 -18.02 -11.64 -6.45
C GLU A 184 -16.99 -12.11 -7.48
N VAL A 185 -16.03 -12.92 -7.01
CA VAL A 185 -14.87 -13.39 -7.78
C VAL A 185 -14.77 -14.91 -7.76
N LEU A 186 -15.13 -15.57 -6.65
CA LEU A 186 -15.18 -17.03 -6.55
C LEU A 186 -16.60 -17.48 -6.18
N HIS A 187 -17.06 -18.55 -6.82
CA HIS A 187 -18.41 -19.09 -6.70
C HIS A 187 -18.35 -20.60 -6.44
N ASP A 188 -18.58 -21.01 -5.19
CA ASP A 188 -18.69 -22.41 -4.77
C ASP A 188 -17.47 -23.27 -5.17
N VAL A 189 -16.27 -22.76 -4.91
CA VAL A 189 -15.01 -23.43 -5.24
C VAL A 189 -14.70 -24.48 -4.18
N SER A 190 -14.52 -25.74 -4.60
CA SER A 190 -14.17 -26.86 -3.73
C SER A 190 -13.09 -27.72 -4.37
N PHE A 191 -12.00 -27.97 -3.64
CA PHE A 191 -10.92 -28.88 -4.04
C PHE A 191 -10.08 -29.30 -2.82
N THR A 192 -9.24 -30.30 -3.01
CA THR A 192 -8.26 -30.76 -2.00
C THR A 192 -6.87 -30.76 -2.59
N LEU A 193 -5.88 -30.51 -1.75
CA LEU A 193 -4.47 -30.63 -2.08
C LEU A 193 -3.79 -31.51 -1.03
N GLU A 194 -3.36 -32.66 -1.45
CA GLU A 194 -2.72 -33.65 -0.60
C GLU A 194 -1.27 -33.23 -0.29
N LYS A 195 -0.75 -33.73 0.84
CA LYS A 195 0.61 -33.46 1.24
C LYS A 195 1.62 -33.96 0.19
N ASN A 196 2.64 -33.15 -0.08
CA ASN A 196 3.70 -33.41 -1.08
C ASN A 196 3.16 -33.62 -2.51
N ARG A 197 2.00 -33.08 -2.83
CA ARG A 197 1.42 -33.06 -4.16
C ARG A 197 1.48 -31.65 -4.75
N MET A 198 1.39 -31.59 -6.06
CA MET A 198 1.35 -30.36 -6.84
C MET A 198 -0.02 -30.20 -7.48
N LEU A 199 -0.72 -29.13 -7.10
CA LEU A 199 -1.95 -28.66 -7.70
C LEU A 199 -1.68 -27.43 -8.56
N ALA A 200 -2.07 -27.49 -9.84
CA ALA A 200 -1.93 -26.35 -10.74
C ALA A 200 -3.29 -25.68 -11.00
N LEU A 201 -3.33 -24.36 -10.88
CA LEU A 201 -4.48 -23.53 -11.24
C LEU A 201 -4.22 -22.87 -12.59
N VAL A 202 -5.09 -23.12 -13.55
CA VAL A 202 -5.03 -22.58 -14.91
C VAL A 202 -6.35 -21.92 -15.31
N GLY A 203 -6.38 -21.22 -16.43
CA GLY A 203 -7.57 -20.56 -16.96
C GLY A 203 -7.33 -19.10 -17.34
N PRO A 204 -8.33 -18.39 -17.86
CA PRO A 204 -8.24 -17.02 -18.33
C PRO A 204 -7.76 -16.04 -17.25
N SER A 205 -7.16 -14.92 -17.68
CA SER A 205 -6.85 -13.82 -16.78
C SER A 205 -8.13 -13.26 -16.14
N GLY A 206 -8.08 -13.00 -14.82
CA GLY A 206 -9.26 -12.57 -14.07
C GLY A 206 -10.21 -13.70 -13.66
N GLY A 207 -9.93 -14.97 -13.96
CA GLY A 207 -10.75 -16.11 -13.59
C GLY A 207 -10.83 -16.42 -12.09
N GLY A 208 -9.98 -15.81 -11.23
CA GLY A 208 -9.99 -16.01 -9.78
C GLY A 208 -8.80 -16.80 -9.22
N LYS A 209 -7.82 -17.19 -10.05
CA LYS A 209 -6.67 -18.02 -9.63
C LYS A 209 -5.85 -17.39 -8.50
N SER A 210 -5.39 -16.15 -8.64
CA SER A 210 -4.62 -15.45 -7.59
C SER A 210 -5.48 -15.17 -6.35
N THR A 211 -6.82 -15.09 -6.49
CA THR A 211 -7.73 -14.99 -5.35
C THR A 211 -7.68 -16.25 -4.48
N VAL A 212 -7.61 -17.45 -5.09
CA VAL A 212 -7.43 -18.70 -4.34
C VAL A 212 -6.14 -18.68 -3.52
N ALA A 213 -5.02 -18.26 -4.12
CA ALA A 213 -3.74 -18.14 -3.42
C ALA A 213 -3.81 -17.13 -2.25
N ASN A 214 -4.45 -15.99 -2.49
CA ASN A 214 -4.63 -14.95 -1.47
C ASN A 214 -5.51 -15.41 -0.31
N LEU A 215 -6.56 -16.19 -0.58
CA LEU A 215 -7.41 -16.76 0.45
C LEU A 215 -6.70 -17.86 1.27
N LEU A 216 -5.88 -18.70 0.63
CA LEU A 216 -5.05 -19.67 1.35
C LEU A 216 -4.05 -18.97 2.28
N SER A 217 -3.45 -17.86 1.82
CA SER A 217 -2.56 -17.00 2.63
C SER A 217 -3.32 -16.13 3.63
N ARG A 218 -4.64 -16.25 3.70
CA ARG A 218 -5.52 -15.48 4.59
C ARG A 218 -5.27 -13.97 4.52
N PHE A 219 -5.07 -13.41 3.31
CA PHE A 219 -5.09 -11.96 3.12
C PHE A 219 -6.51 -11.40 3.21
N TRP A 220 -7.51 -12.25 3.03
CA TRP A 220 -8.95 -12.00 3.26
C TRP A 220 -9.60 -13.25 3.82
N ASP A 221 -10.65 -13.08 4.61
CA ASP A 221 -11.53 -14.19 5.02
C ASP A 221 -12.60 -14.44 3.96
N VAL A 222 -13.00 -15.69 3.81
CA VAL A 222 -14.04 -16.10 2.85
C VAL A 222 -15.42 -15.57 3.27
N LYS A 223 -16.27 -15.24 2.28
CA LYS A 223 -17.64 -14.79 2.52
C LYS A 223 -18.57 -15.97 2.91
N GLN A 224 -18.38 -17.11 2.22
CA GLN A 224 -19.06 -18.38 2.52
C GLN A 224 -18.09 -19.52 2.31
N GLY A 225 -18.34 -20.64 2.98
CA GLY A 225 -17.48 -21.82 2.92
C GLY A 225 -16.32 -21.74 3.90
N GLN A 226 -15.33 -22.59 3.67
CA GLN A 226 -14.17 -22.74 4.55
C GLN A 226 -12.91 -23.02 3.73
N VAL A 227 -11.79 -22.47 4.19
CA VAL A 227 -10.44 -22.86 3.77
C VAL A 227 -9.79 -23.57 4.95
N LEU A 228 -9.36 -24.80 4.74
CA LEU A 228 -8.79 -25.63 5.80
C LEU A 228 -7.35 -25.98 5.49
N VAL A 229 -6.52 -25.99 6.51
CA VAL A 229 -5.16 -26.53 6.50
C VAL A 229 -5.11 -27.69 7.49
N ARG A 230 -4.79 -28.89 7.00
CA ARG A 230 -4.80 -30.14 7.79
C ARG A 230 -6.13 -30.36 8.52
N GLY A 231 -7.25 -30.04 7.86
CA GLY A 231 -8.60 -30.21 8.39
C GLY A 231 -9.05 -29.14 9.39
N ARG A 232 -8.24 -28.10 9.65
CA ARG A 232 -8.55 -26.97 10.53
C ARG A 232 -8.85 -25.74 9.70
N ASP A 233 -9.93 -25.03 10.00
CA ASP A 233 -10.23 -23.74 9.37
C ASP A 233 -9.12 -22.73 9.67
N ILE A 234 -8.63 -22.05 8.63
CA ILE A 234 -7.55 -21.07 8.77
C ILE A 234 -7.90 -19.88 9.68
N ARG A 235 -9.21 -19.62 9.89
CA ARG A 235 -9.72 -18.58 10.81
C ARG A 235 -9.55 -18.94 12.27
N ASP A 236 -9.45 -20.25 12.59
CA ASP A 236 -9.29 -20.76 13.95
C ASP A 236 -7.82 -20.93 14.35
N ILE A 237 -6.90 -20.82 13.39
CA ILE A 237 -5.45 -20.91 13.58
C ILE A 237 -4.88 -19.50 13.83
N PRO A 238 -3.97 -19.27 14.80
CA PRO A 238 -3.22 -18.02 14.90
C PRO A 238 -2.55 -17.67 13.57
N LEU A 239 -2.65 -16.39 13.17
CA LEU A 239 -2.15 -15.99 11.86
C LEU A 239 -0.64 -16.22 11.71
N SER A 240 0.13 -16.05 12.80
CA SER A 240 1.56 -16.37 12.84
C SER A 240 1.83 -17.84 12.50
N ASP A 241 1.09 -18.76 13.13
CA ASP A 241 1.27 -20.19 12.95
C ASP A 241 0.89 -20.62 11.52
N LEU A 242 -0.16 -20.02 10.96
CA LEU A 242 -0.55 -20.24 9.57
C LEU A 242 0.52 -19.71 8.60
N MET A 243 1.03 -18.50 8.85
CA MET A 243 2.06 -17.90 8.01
C MET A 243 3.36 -18.72 8.04
N ASP A 244 3.72 -19.32 9.13
CA ASP A 244 4.88 -20.22 9.22
C ASP A 244 4.75 -21.46 8.32
N GLN A 245 3.52 -21.86 7.97
CA GLN A 245 3.29 -23.01 7.09
C GLN A 245 3.33 -22.66 5.59
N ILE A 246 3.31 -21.38 5.22
CA ILE A 246 3.12 -20.95 3.84
C ILE A 246 4.31 -20.11 3.40
N SER A 247 4.92 -20.44 2.27
CA SER A 247 5.81 -19.57 1.50
C SER A 247 5.14 -19.19 0.19
N MET A 248 5.25 -17.93 -0.21
CA MET A 248 4.66 -17.46 -1.48
C MET A 248 5.68 -16.71 -2.32
N VAL A 249 5.82 -17.14 -3.56
CA VAL A 249 6.55 -16.42 -4.60
C VAL A 249 5.53 -15.66 -5.43
N PHE A 250 5.54 -14.34 -5.29
CA PHE A 250 4.59 -13.46 -5.96
C PHE A 250 4.94 -13.24 -7.43
N GLN A 251 3.94 -13.01 -8.26
CA GLN A 251 4.10 -12.60 -9.66
C GLN A 251 4.92 -11.32 -9.78
N ARG A 252 4.60 -10.31 -8.94
CA ARG A 252 5.34 -9.05 -8.87
C ARG A 252 6.21 -9.06 -7.61
N VAL A 253 7.50 -9.31 -7.81
CA VAL A 253 8.47 -9.32 -6.71
C VAL A 253 8.71 -7.90 -6.22
N TYR A 254 8.57 -7.71 -4.91
CA TYR A 254 8.95 -6.49 -4.22
C TYR A 254 10.16 -6.74 -3.30
N LEU A 255 11.18 -5.91 -3.44
CA LEU A 255 12.33 -5.87 -2.55
C LEU A 255 12.32 -4.54 -1.78
N PHE A 256 12.55 -4.62 -0.49
CA PHE A 256 12.61 -3.43 0.35
C PHE A 256 13.91 -2.67 0.13
N GLN A 257 13.89 -1.36 0.33
CA GLN A 257 15.07 -0.51 0.34
C GLN A 257 15.93 -0.85 1.57
N ASP A 258 16.73 -1.89 1.43
CA ASP A 258 17.59 -2.46 2.48
C ASP A 258 18.70 -3.27 1.80
N THR A 259 19.61 -3.87 2.57
CA THR A 259 20.64 -4.73 2.03
C THR A 259 20.04 -5.98 1.37
N VAL A 260 20.78 -6.58 0.44
CA VAL A 260 20.43 -7.89 -0.15
C VAL A 260 20.31 -8.94 0.96
N TYR A 261 21.23 -8.90 1.93
CA TYR A 261 21.21 -9.78 3.10
C TYR A 261 19.88 -9.71 3.84
N ASN A 262 19.47 -8.51 4.26
CA ASN A 262 18.23 -8.30 4.99
C ASN A 262 17.00 -8.70 4.18
N ASN A 263 17.01 -8.43 2.87
CA ASN A 263 15.94 -8.85 1.97
C ASN A 263 15.78 -10.38 1.91
N ILE A 264 16.84 -11.16 2.02
CA ILE A 264 16.76 -12.64 2.09
C ILE A 264 16.39 -13.08 3.52
N ALA A 265 17.03 -12.48 4.54
CA ALA A 265 16.83 -12.82 5.95
C ALA A 265 15.38 -12.59 6.45
N MET A 266 14.57 -11.80 5.75
CA MET A 266 13.12 -11.70 5.99
C MET A 266 12.40 -13.06 5.96
N GLY A 267 12.95 -14.05 5.25
CA GLY A 267 12.40 -15.41 5.25
C GLY A 267 12.43 -16.07 6.65
N ARG A 268 13.48 -15.82 7.43
CA ARG A 268 13.65 -16.25 8.80
C ARG A 268 14.63 -15.30 9.50
N THR A 269 14.10 -14.47 10.40
CA THR A 269 14.84 -13.34 11.00
C THR A 269 15.96 -13.75 11.96
N ASP A 270 15.91 -14.96 12.51
CA ASP A 270 16.91 -15.55 13.39
C ASP A 270 17.94 -16.41 12.64
N ALA A 271 17.90 -16.41 11.30
CA ALA A 271 18.83 -17.17 10.46
C ALA A 271 20.28 -16.66 10.61
N THR A 272 21.22 -17.58 10.68
CA THR A 272 22.63 -17.25 10.64
C THR A 272 23.06 -16.77 9.24
N ARG A 273 24.17 -16.05 9.17
CA ARG A 273 24.69 -15.55 7.89
C ARG A 273 24.97 -16.68 6.91
N GLU A 274 25.45 -17.83 7.39
CA GLU A 274 25.72 -18.99 6.58
C GLU A 274 24.44 -19.61 6.01
N GLU A 275 23.35 -19.68 6.77
CA GLU A 275 22.05 -20.15 6.28
C GLU A 275 21.49 -19.25 5.17
N VAL A 276 21.65 -17.93 5.30
CA VAL A 276 21.29 -16.96 4.25
C VAL A 276 22.10 -17.21 2.99
N TYR A 277 23.43 -17.45 3.10
CA TYR A 277 24.29 -17.75 1.97
C TYR A 277 23.92 -19.08 1.30
N GLU A 278 23.60 -20.11 2.06
CA GLU A 278 23.13 -21.39 1.53
C GLU A 278 21.78 -21.24 0.80
N ALA A 279 20.85 -20.47 1.34
CA ALA A 279 19.59 -20.17 0.67
C ALA A 279 19.85 -19.45 -0.67
N ALA A 280 20.77 -18.49 -0.68
CA ALA A 280 21.17 -17.78 -1.90
C ALA A 280 21.83 -18.71 -2.94
N ARG A 281 22.68 -19.66 -2.53
CA ARG A 281 23.27 -20.67 -3.43
C ARG A 281 22.18 -21.55 -4.05
N LYS A 282 21.27 -22.06 -3.24
CA LYS A 282 20.14 -22.88 -3.71
C LYS A 282 19.21 -22.12 -4.66
N ALA A 283 19.03 -20.82 -4.43
CA ALA A 283 18.25 -19.92 -5.30
C ALA A 283 19.05 -19.41 -6.51
N ARG A 284 20.27 -19.86 -6.73
CA ARG A 284 21.13 -19.41 -7.85
C ARG A 284 21.31 -17.89 -7.87
N CYS A 285 21.34 -17.25 -6.69
CA CYS A 285 21.58 -15.80 -6.60
C CYS A 285 22.89 -15.42 -5.91
N TYR A 286 23.60 -16.38 -5.31
CA TYR A 286 24.86 -16.11 -4.59
C TYR A 286 25.91 -15.44 -5.46
N ASP A 287 26.17 -15.97 -6.67
CA ASP A 287 27.26 -15.53 -7.52
C ASP A 287 27.06 -14.08 -7.97
N PHE A 288 25.89 -13.72 -8.52
CA PHE A 288 25.64 -12.34 -8.93
C PHE A 288 25.61 -11.36 -7.74
N ILE A 289 25.18 -11.82 -6.55
CA ILE A 289 25.23 -10.97 -5.35
C ILE A 289 26.68 -10.64 -4.99
N MET A 290 27.61 -11.60 -5.10
CA MET A 290 29.02 -11.38 -4.83
C MET A 290 29.71 -10.46 -5.88
N GLU A 291 29.12 -10.27 -7.05
CA GLU A 291 29.56 -9.31 -8.07
C GLU A 291 29.08 -7.88 -7.79
N LEU A 292 28.13 -7.68 -6.87
CA LEU A 292 27.68 -6.36 -6.45
C LEU A 292 28.79 -5.64 -5.64
N PRO A 293 28.83 -4.30 -5.63
CA PRO A 293 29.92 -3.54 -5.01
C PRO A 293 30.24 -3.94 -3.56
N ASP A 294 29.21 -4.18 -2.74
CA ASP A 294 29.33 -4.57 -1.33
C ASP A 294 28.77 -5.98 -1.08
N GLY A 295 28.63 -6.82 -2.13
CA GLY A 295 28.08 -8.16 -2.04
C GLY A 295 26.69 -8.18 -1.37
N PHE A 296 26.52 -9.03 -0.35
CA PHE A 296 25.29 -9.13 0.41
C PHE A 296 24.92 -7.87 1.21
N ASP A 297 25.87 -7.03 1.52
CA ASP A 297 25.65 -5.78 2.26
C ASP A 297 25.31 -4.60 1.30
N THR A 298 25.23 -4.86 -0.01
CA THR A 298 24.76 -3.87 -1.00
C THR A 298 23.33 -3.48 -0.71
N VAL A 299 23.09 -2.16 -0.56
CA VAL A 299 21.74 -1.60 -0.38
C VAL A 299 21.04 -1.51 -1.73
N ILE A 300 19.88 -2.15 -1.84
CA ILE A 300 19.05 -2.10 -3.05
C ILE A 300 18.10 -0.90 -2.95
N GLY A 301 17.88 -0.23 -4.09
CA GLY A 301 16.87 0.84 -4.18
C GLY A 301 15.44 0.30 -4.02
N GLU A 302 14.50 1.22 -3.83
CA GLU A 302 13.08 0.90 -3.66
C GLU A 302 12.57 -0.02 -4.79
N GLY A 303 11.85 -1.07 -4.41
CA GLY A 303 11.33 -2.08 -5.34
C GLY A 303 12.40 -2.90 -6.08
N GLY A 304 13.69 -2.79 -5.68
CA GLY A 304 14.80 -3.47 -6.37
C GLY A 304 15.20 -2.83 -7.70
N ALA A 305 15.05 -1.51 -7.83
CA ALA A 305 15.24 -0.76 -9.08
C ALA A 305 16.61 -0.96 -9.75
N SER A 306 17.65 -1.32 -8.98
CA SER A 306 19.01 -1.58 -9.48
C SER A 306 19.23 -3.01 -10.01
N LEU A 307 18.26 -3.91 -9.84
CA LEU A 307 18.35 -5.32 -10.19
C LEU A 307 17.47 -5.65 -11.40
N SER A 308 17.90 -6.63 -12.22
CA SER A 308 17.08 -7.21 -13.29
C SER A 308 15.85 -7.95 -12.71
N GLY A 309 14.84 -8.20 -13.54
CA GLY A 309 13.66 -8.97 -13.14
C GLY A 309 14.01 -10.36 -12.61
N GLY A 310 14.94 -11.06 -13.27
CA GLY A 310 15.38 -12.40 -12.87
C GLY A 310 16.17 -12.42 -11.56
N GLU A 311 16.99 -11.40 -11.30
CA GLU A 311 17.74 -11.26 -10.03
C GLU A 311 16.77 -11.03 -8.86
N ARG A 312 15.80 -10.12 -9.02
CA ARG A 312 14.76 -9.92 -8.00
C ARG A 312 14.00 -11.20 -7.71
N GLN A 313 13.63 -11.94 -8.75
CA GLN A 313 12.91 -13.21 -8.62
C GLN A 313 13.71 -14.23 -7.81
N ARG A 314 15.01 -14.41 -8.12
CA ARG A 314 15.89 -15.34 -7.39
C ARG A 314 16.06 -14.94 -5.92
N ILE A 315 16.16 -13.65 -5.61
CA ILE A 315 16.17 -13.18 -4.20
C ILE A 315 14.85 -13.53 -3.50
N SER A 316 13.70 -13.36 -4.15
CA SER A 316 12.41 -13.75 -3.60
C SER A 316 12.32 -15.27 -3.36
N ILE A 317 12.85 -16.07 -4.27
CA ILE A 317 12.94 -17.54 -4.10
C ILE A 317 13.87 -17.88 -2.92
N ALA A 318 15.00 -17.19 -2.76
CA ALA A 318 15.91 -17.38 -1.63
C ALA A 318 15.21 -17.13 -0.28
N ARG A 319 14.34 -16.10 -0.18
CA ARG A 319 13.48 -15.88 1.00
C ARG A 319 12.62 -17.11 1.32
N CYS A 320 11.98 -17.69 0.30
CA CYS A 320 11.11 -18.85 0.45
C CYS A 320 11.91 -20.11 0.84
N ILE A 321 13.11 -20.29 0.27
CA ILE A 321 14.01 -21.41 0.63
C ILE A 321 14.49 -21.27 2.06
N LEU A 322 14.85 -20.07 2.52
CA LEU A 322 15.32 -19.80 3.88
C LEU A 322 14.20 -20.04 4.91
N LYS A 323 12.96 -19.65 4.57
CA LYS A 323 11.77 -19.87 5.39
C LYS A 323 11.45 -21.36 5.56
N ASP A 324 11.66 -22.14 4.53
CA ASP A 324 11.47 -23.61 4.51
C ASP A 324 10.06 -24.09 4.86
N ALA A 325 9.02 -23.31 4.56
CA ALA A 325 7.63 -23.65 4.86
C ALA A 325 7.17 -24.90 4.06
N PRO A 326 6.26 -25.75 4.64
CA PRO A 326 5.80 -26.98 4.01
C PRO A 326 4.85 -26.76 2.82
N ILE A 327 4.12 -25.65 2.75
CA ILE A 327 3.23 -25.27 1.66
C ILE A 327 3.87 -24.12 0.88
N VAL A 328 4.02 -24.31 -0.44
CA VAL A 328 4.59 -23.29 -1.33
C VAL A 328 3.56 -22.88 -2.36
N ILE A 329 3.31 -21.59 -2.45
CA ILE A 329 2.45 -20.98 -3.47
C ILE A 329 3.36 -20.29 -4.50
N LEU A 330 3.20 -20.65 -5.77
CA LEU A 330 3.91 -20.05 -6.89
C LEU A 330 2.91 -19.30 -7.77
N ASP A 331 2.97 -17.96 -7.78
CA ASP A 331 2.12 -17.15 -8.65
C ASP A 331 2.98 -16.61 -9.81
N GLU A 332 2.84 -17.21 -11.00
CA GLU A 332 3.53 -16.83 -12.25
C GLU A 332 5.05 -16.57 -12.11
N ALA A 333 5.75 -17.39 -11.35
CA ALA A 333 7.14 -17.15 -10.94
C ALA A 333 8.15 -16.98 -12.11
N THR A 334 7.75 -17.18 -13.37
CA THR A 334 8.63 -17.12 -14.55
C THR A 334 8.16 -16.14 -15.63
N ALA A 335 7.17 -15.32 -15.38
CA ALA A 335 6.71 -14.31 -16.34
C ALA A 335 7.72 -13.16 -16.45
N SER A 336 8.13 -12.79 -17.67
CA SER A 336 8.95 -11.59 -17.97
C SER A 336 10.47 -11.70 -17.70
N VAL A 337 11.08 -12.88 -17.88
CA VAL A 337 12.52 -13.09 -17.69
C VAL A 337 13.17 -13.48 -19.00
N ASP A 338 14.40 -13.02 -19.23
CA ASP A 338 15.26 -13.43 -20.34
C ASP A 338 15.68 -14.90 -20.27
N ALA A 339 16.00 -15.51 -21.40
CA ALA A 339 16.23 -16.96 -21.52
C ALA A 339 17.34 -17.49 -20.60
N ASP A 340 18.40 -16.72 -20.37
CA ASP A 340 19.51 -17.13 -19.51
C ASP A 340 19.10 -17.18 -18.03
N ASN A 341 18.36 -16.18 -17.58
CA ASN A 341 17.82 -16.13 -16.22
C ASN A 341 16.69 -17.14 -15.98
N GLU A 342 15.96 -17.55 -17.03
CA GLU A 342 14.87 -18.54 -16.91
C GLU A 342 15.39 -19.89 -16.41
N SER A 343 16.52 -20.36 -16.92
CA SER A 343 17.15 -21.62 -16.48
C SER A 343 17.50 -21.59 -14.99
N TYR A 344 18.13 -20.51 -14.51
CA TYR A 344 18.48 -20.35 -13.11
C TYR A 344 17.25 -20.27 -12.19
N ILE A 345 16.19 -19.61 -12.63
CA ILE A 345 14.93 -19.53 -11.89
C ILE A 345 14.27 -20.90 -11.80
N GLN A 346 14.26 -21.69 -12.88
CA GLN A 346 13.71 -23.06 -12.89
C GLN A 346 14.47 -23.96 -11.92
N GLU A 347 15.81 -23.89 -11.91
CA GLU A 347 16.61 -24.62 -10.93
C GLU A 347 16.30 -24.21 -9.50
N ALA A 348 16.19 -22.90 -9.23
CA ALA A 348 15.84 -22.35 -7.92
C ALA A 348 14.45 -22.82 -7.46
N ILE A 349 13.44 -22.78 -8.35
CA ILE A 349 12.09 -23.29 -8.10
C ILE A 349 12.16 -24.80 -7.80
N THR A 350 12.90 -25.57 -8.57
CA THR A 350 13.06 -27.01 -8.34
C THR A 350 13.65 -27.29 -6.96
N GLN A 351 14.61 -26.51 -6.49
CA GLN A 351 15.15 -26.64 -5.13
C GLN A 351 14.10 -26.27 -4.07
N LEU A 352 13.35 -25.19 -4.28
CA LEU A 352 12.29 -24.73 -3.37
C LEU A 352 11.20 -25.78 -3.21
N CYS A 353 10.82 -26.46 -4.30
CA CYS A 353 9.69 -27.38 -4.36
C CYS A 353 9.94 -28.77 -3.77
N ARG A 354 11.21 -29.13 -3.49
CA ARG A 354 11.54 -30.49 -3.02
C ARG A 354 10.86 -30.85 -1.73
N GLY A 355 10.03 -31.91 -1.75
CA GLY A 355 9.34 -32.43 -0.57
C GLY A 355 8.29 -31.49 0.02
N LYS A 356 7.79 -30.55 -0.79
CA LYS A 356 6.78 -29.55 -0.41
C LYS A 356 5.43 -29.85 -1.04
N THR A 357 4.39 -29.27 -0.46
CA THR A 357 3.05 -29.23 -1.03
C THR A 357 2.93 -27.94 -1.86
N LEU A 358 2.52 -28.07 -3.13
CA LEU A 358 2.63 -26.98 -4.09
C LEU A 358 1.25 -26.54 -4.62
N LEU A 359 0.95 -25.26 -4.52
CA LEU A 359 -0.12 -24.60 -5.26
C LEU A 359 0.50 -23.69 -6.31
N VAL A 360 0.32 -24.02 -7.59
CA VAL A 360 0.97 -23.31 -8.68
C VAL A 360 -0.07 -22.61 -9.54
N ILE A 361 0.02 -21.29 -9.68
CA ILE A 361 -0.72 -20.54 -10.69
C ILE A 361 0.19 -20.39 -11.89
N ALA A 362 -0.15 -21.07 -12.98
CA ALA A 362 0.72 -21.16 -14.14
C ALA A 362 0.07 -20.65 -15.41
N HIS A 363 0.88 -19.95 -16.21
CA HIS A 363 0.57 -19.52 -17.57
C HIS A 363 1.44 -20.26 -18.61
N ARG A 364 2.31 -21.18 -18.18
CA ARG A 364 3.18 -21.97 -19.06
C ARG A 364 2.90 -23.45 -18.94
N LEU A 365 2.60 -24.08 -20.08
CA LEU A 365 2.30 -25.51 -20.18
C LEU A 365 3.39 -26.41 -19.58
N ASN A 366 4.66 -26.04 -19.73
CA ASN A 366 5.77 -26.84 -19.20
C ASN A 366 5.76 -26.97 -17.67
N THR A 367 5.23 -25.97 -16.96
CA THR A 367 5.18 -25.97 -15.49
C THR A 367 4.05 -26.88 -14.98
N ILE A 368 2.93 -26.95 -15.70
CA ILE A 368 1.72 -27.69 -15.29
C ILE A 368 1.70 -29.14 -15.72
N ARG A 369 2.47 -29.51 -16.74
CA ARG A 369 2.51 -30.89 -17.29
C ARG A 369 2.84 -31.96 -16.25
N HIS A 370 3.57 -31.57 -15.20
CA HIS A 370 4.00 -32.48 -14.13
C HIS A 370 3.16 -32.32 -12.86
N ALA A 371 2.08 -31.53 -12.89
CA ALA A 371 1.18 -31.41 -11.76
C ALA A 371 0.41 -32.72 -11.54
N ASP A 372 0.23 -33.09 -10.28
CA ASP A 372 -0.58 -34.25 -9.90
C ASP A 372 -2.06 -34.02 -10.23
N GLU A 373 -2.51 -32.78 -10.15
CA GLU A 373 -3.84 -32.33 -10.50
C GLU A 373 -3.83 -30.91 -11.06
N ILE A 374 -4.67 -30.66 -12.03
CA ILE A 374 -4.87 -29.35 -12.67
C ILE A 374 -6.32 -28.97 -12.55
N LEU A 375 -6.58 -27.76 -12.04
CA LEU A 375 -7.92 -27.17 -11.99
C LEU A 375 -7.99 -26.00 -12.97
N VAL A 376 -8.96 -26.08 -13.88
CA VAL A 376 -9.26 -24.98 -14.79
C VAL A 376 -10.30 -24.09 -14.13
N ILE A 377 -9.91 -22.84 -13.84
CA ILE A 377 -10.80 -21.86 -13.22
C ILE A 377 -11.21 -20.83 -14.27
N ASP A 378 -12.50 -20.74 -14.50
CA ASP A 378 -13.11 -19.71 -15.34
C ASP A 378 -14.29 -19.06 -14.62
N GLN A 379 -14.38 -17.73 -14.70
CA GLN A 379 -15.43 -16.93 -14.06
C GLN A 379 -15.69 -17.32 -12.60
N GLY A 380 -14.63 -17.59 -11.86
CA GLY A 380 -14.69 -17.92 -10.44
C GLY A 380 -15.17 -19.34 -10.12
N ARG A 381 -15.27 -20.23 -11.09
CA ARG A 381 -15.70 -21.62 -10.92
C ARG A 381 -14.65 -22.58 -11.44
N ILE A 382 -14.56 -23.77 -10.83
CA ILE A 382 -13.79 -24.89 -11.41
C ILE A 382 -14.64 -25.50 -12.51
N VAL A 383 -14.17 -25.40 -13.76
CA VAL A 383 -14.87 -25.86 -14.94
C VAL A 383 -14.35 -27.22 -15.45
N GLN A 384 -13.06 -27.50 -15.20
CA GLN A 384 -12.43 -28.78 -15.51
C GLN A 384 -11.44 -29.16 -14.41
N ALA A 385 -11.26 -30.46 -14.16
CA ALA A 385 -10.31 -31.00 -13.20
C ALA A 385 -9.75 -32.36 -13.67
N GLY A 386 -8.42 -32.51 -13.57
CA GLY A 386 -7.76 -33.78 -13.95
C GLY A 386 -6.25 -33.58 -14.08
N ASP A 387 -5.56 -34.63 -14.53
CA ASP A 387 -4.18 -34.54 -14.96
C ASP A 387 -4.06 -33.97 -16.39
N HIS A 388 -2.83 -33.72 -16.84
CA HIS A 388 -2.55 -33.18 -18.18
C HIS A 388 -3.17 -34.02 -19.30
N ASP A 389 -2.99 -35.34 -19.24
CA ASP A 389 -3.38 -36.25 -20.32
C ASP A 389 -4.91 -36.34 -20.40
N LYS A 390 -5.60 -36.40 -19.29
CA LYS A 390 -7.05 -36.37 -19.19
C LYS A 390 -7.63 -35.09 -19.78
N LEU A 391 -7.11 -33.92 -19.35
CA LEU A 391 -7.62 -32.63 -19.81
C LEU A 391 -7.35 -32.38 -21.29
N MET A 392 -6.24 -32.89 -21.83
CA MET A 392 -5.94 -32.83 -23.26
C MET A 392 -6.88 -33.74 -24.12
N ALA A 393 -7.49 -34.76 -23.53
CA ALA A 393 -8.44 -35.63 -24.20
C ALA A 393 -9.88 -35.12 -24.14
N GLU A 394 -10.19 -34.16 -23.27
CA GLU A 394 -11.51 -33.56 -23.11
C GLU A 394 -11.62 -32.24 -23.89
N GLU A 395 -12.78 -31.99 -24.51
CA GLU A 395 -13.06 -30.64 -25.06
C GLU A 395 -13.28 -29.65 -23.92
N GLY A 396 -12.55 -28.53 -23.93
CA GLY A 396 -12.67 -27.52 -22.87
C GLY A 396 -11.75 -26.31 -23.04
N ILE A 397 -11.52 -25.61 -21.95
CA ILE A 397 -10.70 -24.37 -21.89
C ILE A 397 -9.22 -24.72 -21.75
N TYR A 398 -8.87 -25.90 -21.23
CA TYR A 398 -7.49 -26.35 -21.00
C TYR A 398 -6.63 -26.41 -22.26
#